data_fee333e05e5db1d5803ad039ea667899
#
_entry.id   fee333e05e5db1d5803ad039ea667899
#
_cell.length_a   1.000
_cell.length_b   1.000
_cell.length_c   1.000
_cell.angle_alpha   90.00
_cell.angle_beta   90.00
_cell.angle_gamma   90.00
#
_symmetry.space_group_name_H-M   'P 1'
#
loop_
_entity.id
_entity.type
_entity.pdbx_description
1 polymer ?
#
loop_
_entity_poly.entity_id
_entity_poly.type
_entity_poly.pdbx_seq_one_letter_code
_entity_poly.pdbx_strand_id
1 'polypeptide(L)'
;MDNIMSKLISKSEIEKFNKDGAVFLKNKFDIKWIEKLKKGIERDIKNPSPRFKSHTTKPNVPAYLEDYWTWDIVPEFKEFVYQSPYAEIASELMSAKKINLVMDNWFLREAGSKSSTPFHHDISYFDMEGTMCVLWLPLQETGKDEGVSWVKGSHLWDKLFLRVLFKDGHKVEGKECILNGKKYELPPDIISNKEKYEFLKWDCELGDCVIFDMRTLHGTLSSSIPNKTLSRYTLRVAKEDTKI
;
A
#
# COMPACT_ATOMS: atom_id res chain seq x y z
N MET A 1 9.53 -13.17 -35.68
CA MET A 1 8.76 -11.91 -35.51
C MET A 1 8.65 -11.68 -34.01
N ASP A 2 9.58 -10.91 -33.46
CA ASP A 2 9.58 -10.58 -32.06
C ASP A 2 8.36 -9.70 -31.81
N ASN A 3 7.39 -10.27 -31.10
CA ASN A 3 6.23 -9.54 -30.65
C ASN A 3 6.75 -8.55 -29.59
N ILE A 4 7.02 -7.30 -30.01
CA ILE A 4 7.37 -6.22 -29.11
C ILE A 4 6.11 -5.96 -28.28
N MET A 5 5.96 -6.69 -27.18
CA MET A 5 4.95 -6.34 -26.17
C MET A 5 5.21 -4.89 -25.79
N SER A 6 4.22 -4.04 -26.00
CA SER A 6 4.32 -2.65 -25.62
C SER A 6 4.56 -2.60 -24.11
N LYS A 7 5.68 -2.00 -23.72
CA LYS A 7 5.98 -1.84 -22.28
C LYS A 7 4.88 -1.09 -21.58
N LEU A 8 4.39 -1.67 -20.48
CA LEU A 8 3.35 -1.05 -19.65
C LEU A 8 3.90 0.16 -18.87
N ILE A 9 5.24 0.18 -18.66
CA ILE A 9 5.91 1.18 -17.83
C ILE A 9 7.02 1.85 -18.65
N SER A 10 7.06 3.18 -18.61
CA SER A 10 8.11 3.97 -19.25
C SER A 10 9.41 3.96 -18.43
N LYS A 11 10.54 4.25 -19.09
CA LYS A 11 11.83 4.42 -18.40
C LYS A 11 11.76 5.50 -17.32
N SER A 12 11.08 6.62 -17.59
CA SER A 12 10.92 7.71 -16.63
C SER A 12 10.12 7.27 -15.38
N GLU A 13 9.12 6.39 -15.52
CA GLU A 13 8.37 5.83 -14.38
C GLU A 13 9.26 4.91 -13.53
N ILE A 14 10.12 4.09 -14.16
CA ILE A 14 11.10 3.25 -13.46
C ILE A 14 12.12 4.13 -12.71
N GLU A 15 12.64 5.17 -13.34
CA GLU A 15 13.60 6.11 -12.73
C GLU A 15 12.98 6.81 -11.52
N LYS A 16 11.72 7.25 -11.60
CA LYS A 16 10.99 7.85 -10.48
C LYS A 16 10.81 6.86 -9.34
N PHE A 17 10.39 5.62 -9.62
CA PHE A 17 10.24 4.59 -8.60
C PHE A 17 11.57 4.37 -7.86
N ASN A 18 12.67 4.19 -8.57
CA ASN A 18 13.99 3.95 -7.98
C ASN A 18 14.54 5.15 -7.20
N LYS A 19 14.27 6.37 -7.64
CA LYS A 19 14.77 7.61 -7.02
C LYS A 19 13.91 8.06 -5.87
N ASP A 20 12.60 8.07 -6.06
CA ASP A 20 11.65 8.71 -5.16
C ASP A 20 10.99 7.72 -4.20
N GLY A 21 11.06 6.41 -4.47
CA GLY A 21 10.48 5.33 -3.66
C GLY A 21 9.00 5.08 -3.93
N ALA A 22 8.35 5.94 -4.71
CA ALA A 22 6.98 5.76 -5.16
C ALA A 22 6.78 6.38 -6.54
N VAL A 23 5.90 5.78 -7.35
CA VAL A 23 5.55 6.26 -8.68
C VAL A 23 4.04 6.24 -8.88
N PHE A 24 3.51 7.32 -9.43
CA PHE A 24 2.13 7.44 -9.87
C PHE A 24 2.00 6.96 -11.31
N LEU A 25 1.07 6.06 -11.55
CA LEU A 25 0.80 5.44 -12.83
C LEU A 25 -0.65 5.70 -13.26
N LYS A 26 -0.81 6.38 -14.37
CA LYS A 26 -2.13 6.73 -14.91
C LYS A 26 -2.75 5.59 -15.68
N ASN A 27 -4.05 5.35 -15.43
CA ASN A 27 -4.93 4.50 -16.24
C ASN A 27 -4.34 3.11 -16.54
N LYS A 28 -3.78 2.46 -15.49
CA LYS A 28 -3.20 1.11 -15.62
C LYS A 28 -4.21 -0.01 -15.41
N PHE A 29 -5.36 0.29 -14.82
CA PHE A 29 -6.40 -0.68 -14.54
C PHE A 29 -7.74 -0.28 -15.16
N ASP A 30 -8.29 -1.15 -15.98
CA ASP A 30 -9.65 -0.98 -16.51
C ASP A 30 -10.68 -0.88 -15.37
N ILE A 31 -11.74 -0.14 -15.60
CA ILE A 31 -12.82 0.04 -14.62
C ILE A 31 -13.43 -1.30 -14.15
N LYS A 32 -13.41 -2.33 -14.99
CA LYS A 32 -13.85 -3.69 -14.64
C LYS A 32 -13.10 -4.25 -13.42
N TRP A 33 -11.82 -3.91 -13.24
CA TRP A 33 -11.02 -4.34 -12.09
C TRP A 33 -11.43 -3.61 -10.82
N ILE A 34 -11.72 -2.32 -10.94
CA ILE A 34 -12.19 -1.50 -9.82
C ILE A 34 -13.53 -2.03 -9.31
N GLU A 35 -14.49 -2.28 -10.21
CA GLU A 35 -15.80 -2.82 -9.87
C GLU A 35 -15.69 -4.23 -9.27
N LYS A 36 -14.80 -5.06 -9.81
CA LYS A 36 -14.54 -6.40 -9.28
C LYS A 36 -14.00 -6.35 -7.86
N LEU A 37 -13.01 -5.54 -7.60
CA LEU A 37 -12.44 -5.36 -6.27
C LEU A 37 -13.46 -4.82 -5.26
N LYS A 38 -14.33 -3.89 -5.66
CA LYS A 38 -15.45 -3.43 -4.81
C LYS A 38 -16.37 -4.58 -4.42
N LYS A 39 -16.77 -5.41 -5.39
CA LYS A 39 -17.60 -6.61 -5.12
C LYS A 39 -16.89 -7.59 -4.18
N GLY A 40 -15.58 -7.75 -4.33
CA GLY A 40 -14.77 -8.57 -3.44
C GLY A 40 -14.81 -8.06 -2.00
N ILE A 41 -14.63 -6.75 -1.79
CA ILE A 41 -14.72 -6.12 -0.46
C ILE A 41 -16.12 -6.30 0.13
N GLU A 42 -17.18 -6.07 -0.64
CA GLU A 42 -18.56 -6.28 -0.18
C GLU A 42 -18.83 -7.74 0.22
N ARG A 43 -18.28 -8.70 -0.52
CA ARG A 43 -18.36 -10.13 -0.21
C ARG A 43 -17.63 -10.46 1.09
N ASP A 44 -16.42 -9.95 1.24
CA ASP A 44 -15.57 -10.21 2.39
C ASP A 44 -16.14 -9.60 3.68
N ILE A 45 -16.68 -8.39 3.62
CA ILE A 45 -17.37 -7.75 4.76
C ILE A 45 -18.56 -8.61 5.24
N LYS A 46 -19.28 -9.30 4.33
CA LYS A 46 -20.40 -10.19 4.69
C LYS A 46 -19.93 -11.50 5.32
N ASN A 47 -18.78 -11.99 4.94
CA ASN A 47 -18.18 -13.24 5.40
C ASN A 47 -16.68 -13.04 5.66
N PRO A 48 -16.33 -12.28 6.70
CA PRO A 48 -14.96 -11.84 6.92
C PRO A 48 -14.04 -12.99 7.30
N SER A 49 -12.76 -12.86 6.95
CA SER A 49 -11.75 -13.80 7.39
C SER A 49 -11.48 -13.66 8.90
N PRO A 50 -10.83 -14.65 9.54
CA PRO A 50 -10.40 -14.51 10.94
C PRO A 50 -9.41 -13.36 11.17
N ARG A 51 -8.89 -12.74 10.11
CA ARG A 51 -7.93 -11.63 10.15
C ARG A 51 -8.58 -10.26 10.00
N PHE A 52 -9.88 -10.23 9.72
CA PHE A 52 -10.65 -8.99 9.62
C PHE A 52 -10.50 -8.12 10.87
N LYS A 53 -10.29 -6.82 10.66
CA LYS A 53 -10.13 -5.85 11.75
C LYS A 53 -10.96 -4.61 11.53
N SER A 54 -11.47 -4.08 12.64
CA SER A 54 -11.90 -2.69 12.72
C SER A 54 -10.89 -1.91 13.56
N HIS A 55 -10.35 -0.85 12.99
CA HIS A 55 -9.47 0.10 13.69
C HIS A 55 -10.25 1.11 14.53
N THR A 56 -11.56 1.08 14.42
CA THR A 56 -12.49 1.91 15.19
C THR A 56 -13.00 1.12 16.39
N THR A 57 -12.66 1.56 17.59
CA THR A 57 -12.96 0.83 18.83
C THR A 57 -14.30 1.22 19.46
N LYS A 58 -14.89 2.35 19.05
CA LYS A 58 -16.16 2.85 19.61
C LYS A 58 -17.34 2.39 18.77
N PRO A 59 -18.43 1.91 19.39
CA PRO A 59 -19.65 1.60 18.65
C PRO A 59 -20.28 2.89 18.09
N ASN A 60 -20.99 2.76 16.97
CA ASN A 60 -21.74 3.84 16.32
C ASN A 60 -20.90 5.05 15.85
N VAL A 61 -19.63 4.83 15.56
CA VAL A 61 -18.79 5.81 14.86
C VAL A 61 -18.36 5.24 13.51
N PRO A 62 -18.14 6.11 12.50
CA PRO A 62 -17.70 5.65 11.18
C PRO A 62 -16.45 4.79 11.25
N ALA A 63 -16.50 3.64 10.62
CA ALA A 63 -15.49 2.60 10.73
C ALA A 63 -14.26 2.87 9.85
N TYR A 64 -13.16 2.26 10.23
CA TYR A 64 -12.00 2.01 9.40
C TYR A 64 -11.70 0.51 9.46
N LEU A 65 -11.99 -0.18 8.36
CA LEU A 65 -11.97 -1.63 8.25
C LEU A 65 -10.81 -2.08 7.39
N GLU A 66 -10.31 -3.27 7.69
CA GLU A 66 -9.35 -3.99 6.83
C GLU A 66 -9.55 -5.50 6.93
N ASP A 67 -9.17 -6.21 5.87
CA ASP A 67 -8.85 -7.63 5.91
C ASP A 67 -7.64 -7.89 5.00
N TYR A 68 -6.92 -8.99 5.23
CA TYR A 68 -5.71 -9.32 4.51
C TYR A 68 -5.52 -10.83 4.36
N TRP A 69 -4.67 -11.24 3.38
CA TRP A 69 -4.55 -12.62 2.95
C TRP A 69 -5.91 -13.23 2.58
N THR A 70 -6.68 -12.49 1.82
CA THR A 70 -8.02 -12.87 1.38
C THR A 70 -8.09 -13.24 -0.10
N TRP A 71 -7.00 -13.09 -0.83
CA TRP A 71 -6.90 -13.31 -2.27
C TRP A 71 -7.28 -14.74 -2.72
N ASP A 72 -7.08 -15.75 -1.90
CA ASP A 72 -7.40 -17.16 -2.22
C ASP A 72 -8.82 -17.58 -1.82
N ILE A 73 -9.45 -16.84 -0.89
CA ILE A 73 -10.81 -17.10 -0.40
C ILE A 73 -11.88 -16.23 -1.05
N VAL A 74 -11.50 -15.03 -1.55
CA VAL A 74 -12.40 -14.12 -2.26
C VAL A 74 -12.16 -14.24 -3.77
N PRO A 75 -13.12 -14.81 -4.53
CA PRO A 75 -12.90 -15.09 -5.97
C PRO A 75 -12.50 -13.87 -6.78
N GLU A 76 -13.06 -12.70 -6.47
CA GLU A 76 -12.78 -11.43 -7.14
C GLU A 76 -11.31 -11.00 -6.95
N PHE A 77 -10.75 -11.21 -5.76
CA PHE A 77 -9.34 -10.91 -5.47
C PHE A 77 -8.41 -11.92 -6.12
N LYS A 78 -8.78 -13.22 -6.10
CA LYS A 78 -8.04 -14.26 -6.80
C LYS A 78 -7.91 -13.97 -8.28
N GLU A 79 -9.00 -13.56 -8.91
CA GLU A 79 -8.98 -13.20 -10.32
C GLU A 79 -8.12 -11.96 -10.58
N PHE A 80 -8.18 -10.94 -9.72
CA PHE A 80 -7.32 -9.77 -9.81
C PHE A 80 -5.82 -10.14 -9.72
N VAL A 81 -5.45 -10.96 -8.74
CA VAL A 81 -4.07 -11.39 -8.54
C VAL A 81 -3.51 -12.09 -9.77
N TYR A 82 -4.29 -12.98 -10.41
CA TYR A 82 -3.81 -13.79 -11.52
C TYR A 82 -3.99 -13.18 -12.92
N GLN A 83 -4.92 -12.26 -13.09
CA GLN A 83 -5.33 -11.81 -14.44
C GLN A 83 -5.21 -10.30 -14.64
N SER A 84 -4.96 -9.52 -13.59
CA SER A 84 -4.72 -8.08 -13.75
C SER A 84 -3.31 -7.82 -14.31
N PRO A 85 -3.06 -6.63 -14.87
CA PRO A 85 -1.74 -6.27 -15.40
C PRO A 85 -0.69 -6.02 -14.29
N TYR A 86 -1.04 -6.16 -13.01
CA TYR A 86 -0.15 -5.78 -11.92
C TYR A 86 1.17 -6.55 -11.89
N ALA A 87 1.13 -7.86 -12.12
CA ALA A 87 2.35 -8.68 -12.10
C ALA A 87 3.36 -8.23 -13.18
N GLU A 88 2.88 -7.87 -14.37
CA GLU A 88 3.72 -7.35 -15.45
C GLU A 88 4.27 -5.97 -15.10
N ILE A 89 3.43 -5.07 -14.59
CA ILE A 89 3.82 -3.73 -14.14
C ILE A 89 4.92 -3.83 -13.06
N ALA A 90 4.73 -4.65 -12.04
CA ALA A 90 5.69 -4.84 -10.96
C ALA A 90 6.99 -5.47 -11.46
N SER A 91 6.90 -6.44 -12.39
CA SER A 91 8.04 -7.05 -13.05
C SER A 91 8.91 -6.02 -13.79
N GLU A 92 8.29 -5.14 -14.59
CA GLU A 92 9.00 -4.08 -15.29
C GLU A 92 9.64 -3.07 -14.32
N LEU A 93 8.91 -2.63 -13.27
CA LEU A 93 9.43 -1.69 -12.28
C LEU A 93 10.63 -2.23 -11.51
N MET A 94 10.58 -3.49 -11.09
CA MET A 94 11.66 -4.12 -10.31
C MET A 94 12.73 -4.80 -11.19
N SER A 95 12.58 -4.75 -12.52
CA SER A 95 13.45 -5.51 -13.45
C SER A 95 13.54 -6.97 -13.04
N ALA A 96 12.38 -7.57 -12.73
CA ALA A 96 12.25 -8.93 -12.22
C ALA A 96 11.88 -9.89 -13.36
N LYS A 97 12.38 -11.14 -13.28
CA LYS A 97 11.97 -12.23 -14.18
C LYS A 97 10.76 -12.97 -13.65
N LYS A 98 10.60 -12.97 -12.35
CA LYS A 98 9.50 -13.62 -11.64
C LYS A 98 9.04 -12.75 -10.49
N ILE A 99 7.72 -12.70 -10.29
CA ILE A 99 7.08 -11.99 -9.19
C ILE A 99 6.45 -13.02 -8.25
N ASN A 100 6.77 -12.92 -6.98
CA ASN A 100 6.18 -13.70 -5.91
C ASN A 100 5.16 -12.87 -5.15
N LEU A 101 3.94 -13.38 -4.98
CA LEU A 101 2.93 -12.76 -4.14
C LEU A 101 3.36 -12.85 -2.67
N VAL A 102 3.30 -11.72 -1.98
CA VAL A 102 3.57 -11.64 -0.53
C VAL A 102 2.26 -11.57 0.24
N MET A 103 1.43 -10.56 -0.02
CA MET A 103 0.18 -10.37 0.72
C MET A 103 -0.73 -9.40 -0.04
N ASP A 104 -2.03 -9.68 -0.05
CA ASP A 104 -3.05 -8.69 -0.37
C ASP A 104 -3.67 -8.11 0.90
N ASN A 105 -4.27 -6.94 0.76
CA ASN A 105 -5.05 -6.27 1.81
C ASN A 105 -6.04 -5.31 1.15
N TRP A 106 -7.19 -5.17 1.73
CA TRP A 106 -8.08 -4.06 1.41
C TRP A 106 -8.36 -3.21 2.65
N PHE A 107 -8.66 -1.96 2.41
CA PHE A 107 -9.05 -1.01 3.45
C PHE A 107 -10.30 -0.26 3.03
N LEU A 108 -11.17 -0.01 3.99
CA LEU A 108 -12.36 0.80 3.82
C LEU A 108 -12.47 1.78 4.99
N ARG A 109 -12.40 3.07 4.67
CA ARG A 109 -12.57 4.16 5.62
C ARG A 109 -13.90 4.85 5.33
N GLU A 110 -14.87 4.70 6.23
CA GLU A 110 -16.18 5.31 6.06
C GLU A 110 -16.13 6.82 6.13
N ALA A 111 -17.09 7.48 5.44
CA ALA A 111 -17.32 8.92 5.57
C ALA A 111 -17.46 9.30 7.05
N GLY A 112 -16.80 10.35 7.48
CA GLY A 112 -16.79 10.78 8.87
C GLY A 112 -15.82 10.07 9.80
N SER A 113 -15.09 9.03 9.33
CA SER A 113 -14.10 8.33 10.15
C SER A 113 -12.92 9.22 10.52
N LYS A 114 -12.61 9.28 11.82
CA LYS A 114 -11.45 10.02 12.36
C LYS A 114 -10.17 9.19 12.36
N SER A 115 -10.26 7.87 12.13
CA SER A 115 -9.08 7.01 12.06
C SER A 115 -8.27 7.33 10.81
N SER A 116 -6.94 7.26 10.93
CA SER A 116 -6.02 7.56 9.84
C SER A 116 -4.92 6.50 9.77
N THR A 117 -4.21 6.46 8.65
CA THR A 117 -3.04 5.59 8.49
C THR A 117 -1.83 6.26 9.15
N PRO A 118 -1.21 5.67 10.19
CA PRO A 118 0.03 6.19 10.77
C PRO A 118 1.17 6.14 9.75
N PHE A 119 2.18 7.01 9.90
CA PHE A 119 3.40 6.88 9.10
C PHE A 119 4.16 5.62 9.50
N HIS A 120 4.39 4.75 8.53
CA HIS A 120 5.10 3.48 8.67
C HIS A 120 5.74 3.10 7.33
N HIS A 121 6.58 2.07 7.34
CA HIS A 121 6.99 1.38 6.13
C HIS A 121 6.55 -0.10 6.20
N ASP A 122 6.17 -0.66 5.08
CA ASP A 122 5.56 -1.99 5.04
C ASP A 122 6.53 -3.11 5.42
N ILE A 123 7.82 -2.94 5.14
CA ILE A 123 8.84 -3.95 5.44
C ILE A 123 8.91 -4.32 6.94
N SER A 124 8.50 -3.42 7.85
CA SER A 124 8.46 -3.69 9.29
C SER A 124 7.57 -4.87 9.70
N TYR A 125 6.61 -5.22 8.84
CA TYR A 125 5.64 -6.28 9.14
C TYR A 125 6.07 -7.65 8.63
N PHE A 126 7.21 -7.72 7.94
CA PHE A 126 7.73 -8.92 7.32
C PHE A 126 9.19 -9.17 7.69
N ASP A 127 9.58 -10.42 7.89
CA ASP A 127 10.99 -10.80 8.02
C ASP A 127 11.53 -11.18 6.64
N MET A 128 11.64 -10.19 5.77
CA MET A 128 12.05 -10.35 4.39
C MET A 128 13.14 -9.37 4.02
N GLU A 129 13.95 -9.75 3.02
CA GLU A 129 15.05 -8.97 2.50
C GLU A 129 15.11 -9.06 0.98
N GLY A 130 15.30 -7.95 0.30
CA GLY A 130 15.34 -7.90 -1.16
C GLY A 130 14.49 -6.79 -1.75
N THR A 131 14.20 -6.88 -3.05
CA THR A 131 13.39 -5.89 -3.77
C THR A 131 11.92 -6.28 -3.73
N MET A 132 11.10 -5.39 -3.19
CA MET A 132 9.66 -5.61 -3.01
C MET A 132 8.91 -4.32 -3.29
N CYS A 133 7.73 -4.43 -3.88
CA CYS A 133 6.86 -3.27 -4.07
C CYS A 133 5.41 -3.54 -3.69
N VAL A 134 4.68 -2.46 -3.52
CA VAL A 134 3.27 -2.45 -3.10
C VAL A 134 2.46 -1.68 -4.13
N LEU A 135 1.40 -2.30 -4.62
CA LEU A 135 0.31 -1.60 -5.29
C LEU A 135 -0.56 -0.91 -4.25
N TRP A 136 -0.84 0.37 -4.45
CA TRP A 136 -1.92 1.11 -3.80
C TRP A 136 -2.92 1.54 -4.88
N LEU A 137 -4.08 0.90 -4.91
CA LEU A 137 -5.12 1.10 -5.92
C LEU A 137 -6.38 1.63 -5.24
N PRO A 138 -6.69 2.94 -5.39
CA PRO A 138 -7.93 3.50 -4.89
C PRO A 138 -9.10 2.98 -5.74
N LEU A 139 -10.22 2.69 -5.09
CA LEU A 139 -11.41 2.15 -5.77
C LEU A 139 -12.47 3.23 -6.06
N GLN A 140 -12.15 4.48 -5.83
CA GLN A 140 -12.91 5.69 -6.19
C GLN A 140 -11.92 6.81 -6.50
N GLU A 141 -12.39 7.86 -7.14
CA GLU A 141 -11.60 9.09 -7.26
C GLU A 141 -11.17 9.55 -5.86
N THR A 142 -9.89 9.86 -5.71
CA THR A 142 -9.29 10.20 -4.43
C THR A 142 -8.39 11.42 -4.60
N GLY A 143 -8.71 12.50 -3.90
CA GLY A 143 -7.90 13.70 -3.91
C GLY A 143 -6.56 13.49 -3.19
N LYS A 144 -5.54 14.23 -3.59
CA LYS A 144 -4.17 14.15 -3.05
C LYS A 144 -4.08 14.33 -1.52
N ASP A 145 -5.07 14.93 -0.90
CA ASP A 145 -5.13 15.16 0.55
C ASP A 145 -6.13 14.21 1.25
N GLU A 146 -6.81 13.32 0.51
CA GLU A 146 -7.74 12.33 1.04
C GLU A 146 -7.07 10.96 1.28
N GLY A 147 -6.01 10.66 0.55
CA GLY A 147 -5.29 9.38 0.61
C GLY A 147 -4.10 9.38 1.57
N VAL A 148 -3.18 8.48 1.31
CA VAL A 148 -1.86 8.46 1.95
C VAL A 148 -0.88 9.34 1.17
N SER A 149 0.18 9.77 1.86
CA SER A 149 1.32 10.49 1.30
C SER A 149 2.59 9.68 1.53
N TRP A 150 3.52 9.71 0.60
CA TRP A 150 4.78 8.99 0.68
C TRP A 150 5.92 9.97 0.92
N VAL A 151 6.83 9.63 1.84
CA VAL A 151 8.04 10.43 2.10
C VAL A 151 9.05 10.12 1.00
N LYS A 152 9.30 11.10 0.14
CA LYS A 152 10.17 10.96 -1.04
C LYS A 152 11.57 10.51 -0.64
N GLY A 153 12.06 9.44 -1.28
CA GLY A 153 13.40 8.91 -1.08
C GLY A 153 13.63 8.19 0.24
N SER A 154 12.62 8.02 1.10
CA SER A 154 12.78 7.39 2.42
C SER A 154 13.20 5.91 2.36
N HIS A 155 12.93 5.21 1.28
CA HIS A 155 13.38 3.84 1.03
C HIS A 155 14.91 3.72 0.92
N LEU A 156 15.62 4.82 0.64
CA LEU A 156 17.08 4.90 0.54
C LEU A 156 17.79 5.26 1.86
N TRP A 157 17.04 5.41 2.96
CA TRP A 157 17.64 5.83 4.24
C TRP A 157 18.45 4.72 4.94
N ASP A 158 18.42 3.50 4.42
CA ASP A 158 19.08 2.33 4.99
C ASP A 158 18.73 2.11 6.49
N LYS A 159 17.45 2.30 6.81
CA LYS A 159 16.90 2.19 8.15
C LYS A 159 15.71 1.27 8.19
N LEU A 160 15.62 0.49 9.25
CA LEU A 160 14.43 -0.28 9.59
C LEU A 160 13.76 0.34 10.81
N PHE A 161 12.45 0.54 10.70
CA PHE A 161 11.67 1.11 11.79
C PHE A 161 10.77 0.06 12.42
N LEU A 162 10.52 0.22 13.70
CA LEU A 162 9.58 -0.62 14.45
C LEU A 162 8.17 -0.48 13.86
N ARG A 163 7.38 -1.53 14.01
CA ARG A 163 5.98 -1.56 13.59
C ARG A 163 5.17 -0.47 14.29
N VAL A 164 4.24 0.13 13.55
CA VAL A 164 3.26 1.07 14.09
C VAL A 164 1.88 0.42 14.05
N LEU A 165 1.22 0.34 15.18
CA LEU A 165 -0.14 -0.21 15.27
C LEU A 165 -1.15 0.83 14.76
N PHE A 166 -2.11 0.38 13.94
CA PHE A 166 -3.17 1.22 13.37
C PHE A 166 -4.31 1.53 14.36
N LYS A 167 -4.17 1.13 15.62
CA LYS A 167 -5.13 1.42 16.68
C LYS A 167 -5.06 2.88 17.12
N ASP A 168 -6.10 3.34 17.79
CA ASP A 168 -6.16 4.68 18.39
C ASP A 168 -4.85 5.04 19.12
N GLY A 169 -4.26 6.18 18.72
CA GLY A 169 -3.00 6.68 19.25
C GLY A 169 -1.74 6.14 18.57
N HIS A 170 -1.85 5.37 17.49
CA HIS A 170 -0.74 4.94 16.62
C HIS A 170 0.52 4.51 17.41
N LYS A 171 0.37 3.56 18.31
CA LYS A 171 1.46 3.11 19.17
C LYS A 171 2.52 2.34 18.39
N VAL A 172 3.78 2.67 18.65
CA VAL A 172 4.91 1.87 18.18
C VAL A 172 4.97 0.56 18.96
N GLU A 173 5.15 -0.56 18.27
CA GLU A 173 5.24 -1.89 18.88
C GLU A 173 6.71 -2.20 19.23
N GLY A 174 6.97 -2.31 20.53
CA GLY A 174 8.29 -2.68 21.02
C GLY A 174 9.20 -1.49 21.35
N LYS A 175 10.49 -1.78 21.43
CA LYS A 175 11.57 -0.83 21.70
C LYS A 175 12.68 -1.05 20.67
N GLU A 176 13.50 -0.04 20.45
CA GLU A 176 14.69 -0.17 19.61
C GLU A 176 15.51 -1.42 19.99
N CYS A 177 15.85 -2.21 19.00
CA CYS A 177 16.51 -3.49 19.20
C CYS A 177 17.36 -3.88 17.97
N ILE A 178 18.18 -4.89 18.17
CA ILE A 178 18.85 -5.61 17.09
C ILE A 178 18.18 -6.99 17.00
N LEU A 179 17.59 -7.30 15.86
CA LEU A 179 16.98 -8.59 15.58
C LEU A 179 17.62 -9.15 14.30
N ASN A 180 18.11 -10.38 14.36
CA ASN A 180 18.77 -11.04 13.23
C ASN A 180 19.88 -10.17 12.58
N GLY A 181 20.66 -9.44 13.40
CA GLY A 181 21.73 -8.55 12.95
C GLY A 181 21.24 -7.21 12.36
N LYS A 182 19.93 -6.97 12.29
CA LYS A 182 19.32 -5.73 11.78
C LYS A 182 18.90 -4.83 12.94
N LYS A 183 19.27 -3.53 12.86
CA LYS A 183 18.86 -2.52 13.85
C LYS A 183 17.49 -1.99 13.50
N TYR A 184 16.55 -2.07 14.44
CA TYR A 184 15.22 -1.46 14.36
C TYR A 184 15.17 -0.22 15.24
N GLU A 185 14.87 0.91 14.62
CA GLU A 185 14.78 2.22 15.28
C GLU A 185 13.31 2.64 15.46
N LEU A 186 13.08 3.62 16.32
CA LEU A 186 11.78 4.27 16.39
C LEU A 186 11.49 4.99 15.05
N PRO A 187 10.28 4.87 14.50
CA PRO A 187 9.93 5.65 13.32
C PRO A 187 10.01 7.15 13.64
N PRO A 188 10.46 7.97 12.67
CA PRO A 188 10.52 9.41 12.87
C PRO A 188 9.13 10.00 13.05
N ASP A 189 9.00 11.03 13.89
CA ASP A 189 7.76 11.80 13.99
C ASP A 189 7.61 12.71 12.77
N ILE A 190 7.02 12.13 11.71
CA ILE A 190 6.81 12.81 10.44
C ILE A 190 5.82 13.96 10.59
N ILE A 191 4.76 13.77 11.38
CA ILE A 191 3.67 14.75 11.49
C ILE A 191 4.15 16.05 12.16
N SER A 192 4.88 15.92 13.26
CA SER A 192 5.41 17.09 13.99
C SER A 192 6.58 17.77 13.29
N ASN A 193 7.19 17.12 12.30
CA ASN A 193 8.37 17.61 11.59
C ASN A 193 8.17 17.62 10.06
N LYS A 194 6.94 17.79 9.61
CA LYS A 194 6.58 17.67 8.17
C LYS A 194 7.36 18.61 7.26
N GLU A 195 7.83 19.73 7.76
CA GLU A 195 8.63 20.70 7.02
C GLU A 195 10.03 20.21 6.66
N LYS A 196 10.50 19.12 7.27
CA LYS A 196 11.80 18.49 6.99
C LYS A 196 11.74 17.49 5.84
N TYR A 197 10.54 17.18 5.34
CA TYR A 197 10.33 16.10 4.39
C TYR A 197 9.65 16.60 3.12
N GLU A 198 10.05 16.04 1.98
CA GLU A 198 9.31 16.19 0.72
C GLU A 198 8.30 15.04 0.59
N PHE A 199 7.06 15.36 0.27
CA PHE A 199 5.99 14.38 0.15
C PHE A 199 5.53 14.22 -1.29
N LEU A 200 5.33 12.97 -1.67
CA LEU A 200 4.67 12.58 -2.90
C LEU A 200 3.20 12.33 -2.61
N LYS A 201 2.32 12.96 -3.37
CA LYS A 201 0.86 12.80 -3.28
C LYS A 201 0.21 13.23 -4.59
N TRP A 202 -0.85 12.55 -4.98
CA TRP A 202 -1.50 12.76 -6.26
C TRP A 202 -3.02 12.70 -6.15
N ASP A 203 -3.68 13.44 -7.04
CA ASP A 203 -5.09 13.22 -7.33
C ASP A 203 -5.19 11.98 -8.22
N CYS A 204 -6.00 11.01 -7.82
CA CYS A 204 -6.18 9.75 -8.52
C CYS A 204 -7.58 9.66 -9.10
N GLU A 205 -7.67 9.40 -10.41
CA GLU A 205 -8.88 9.00 -11.10
C GLU A 205 -9.06 7.47 -11.04
N LEU A 206 -10.22 6.97 -11.47
CA LEU A 206 -10.45 5.52 -11.52
C LEU A 206 -9.51 4.85 -12.53
N GLY A 207 -8.81 3.82 -12.06
CA GLY A 207 -7.80 3.10 -12.85
C GLY A 207 -6.37 3.61 -12.67
N ASP A 208 -6.19 4.76 -12.01
CA ASP A 208 -4.88 5.22 -11.58
C ASP A 208 -4.41 4.45 -10.35
N CYS A 209 -3.09 4.34 -10.19
CA CYS A 209 -2.51 3.71 -9.01
C CYS A 209 -1.18 4.35 -8.61
N VAL A 210 -0.75 4.05 -7.39
CA VAL A 210 0.61 4.31 -6.93
C VAL A 210 1.29 2.97 -6.66
N ILE A 211 2.54 2.82 -7.11
CA ILE A 211 3.38 1.69 -6.70
C ILE A 211 4.59 2.23 -5.97
N PHE A 212 4.91 1.63 -4.83
CA PHE A 212 5.98 2.10 -3.96
C PHE A 212 6.82 0.94 -3.40
N ASP A 213 8.09 1.22 -3.09
CA ASP A 213 8.98 0.29 -2.39
C ASP A 213 8.49 0.05 -0.96
N MET A 214 8.52 -1.20 -0.49
CA MET A 214 8.05 -1.55 0.86
C MET A 214 8.79 -0.83 1.99
N ARG A 215 9.95 -0.22 1.73
CA ARG A 215 10.70 0.62 2.68
C ARG A 215 10.28 2.09 2.66
N THR A 216 9.45 2.51 1.70
CA THR A 216 9.01 3.91 1.63
C THR A 216 8.06 4.21 2.78
N LEU A 217 8.43 5.17 3.63
CA LEU A 217 7.55 5.69 4.67
C LEU A 217 6.32 6.33 4.06
N HIS A 218 5.14 5.93 4.52
CA HIS A 218 3.88 6.47 4.04
C HIS A 218 2.83 6.50 5.14
N GLY A 219 1.90 7.42 5.01
CA GLY A 219 0.83 7.62 5.99
C GLY A 219 -0.06 8.79 5.63
N THR A 220 -1.02 9.09 6.46
CA THR A 220 -1.95 10.20 6.26
C THR A 220 -1.37 11.49 6.86
N LEU A 221 -1.08 12.48 6.01
CA LEU A 221 -0.61 13.81 6.43
C LEU A 221 -1.74 14.70 6.93
N SER A 222 -2.91 14.54 6.32
CA SER A 222 -4.05 15.39 6.61
C SER A 222 -4.84 14.84 7.80
N SER A 223 -5.21 15.72 8.71
CA SER A 223 -6.21 15.44 9.73
C SER A 223 -7.65 15.50 9.19
N SER A 224 -7.81 15.62 7.87
CA SER A 224 -9.13 15.73 7.25
C SER A 224 -9.97 14.48 7.47
N ILE A 225 -11.21 14.72 7.88
CA ILE A 225 -12.23 13.69 7.99
C ILE A 225 -12.81 13.51 6.58
N PRO A 226 -12.82 12.30 6.01
CA PRO A 226 -13.38 12.10 4.69
C PRO A 226 -14.88 12.37 4.67
N ASN A 227 -15.36 13.06 3.65
CA ASN A 227 -16.79 13.29 3.44
C ASN A 227 -17.47 12.18 2.61
N LYS A 228 -16.68 11.25 2.09
CA LYS A 228 -17.12 10.05 1.37
C LYS A 228 -16.37 8.83 1.86
N THR A 229 -16.91 7.64 1.62
CA THR A 229 -16.21 6.39 1.93
C THR A 229 -15.03 6.21 0.97
N LEU A 230 -13.87 5.94 1.52
CA LEU A 230 -12.62 5.70 0.79
C LEU A 230 -12.23 4.23 0.94
N SER A 231 -12.19 3.51 -0.16
CA SER A 231 -11.71 2.13 -0.21
C SER A 231 -10.50 1.99 -1.12
N ARG A 232 -9.63 1.06 -0.80
CA ARG A 232 -8.45 0.75 -1.61
C ARG A 232 -8.10 -0.73 -1.49
N TYR A 233 -7.51 -1.24 -2.55
CA TYR A 233 -6.89 -2.55 -2.56
C TYR A 233 -5.37 -2.38 -2.66
N THR A 234 -4.63 -3.17 -1.89
CA THR A 234 -3.18 -3.17 -1.90
C THR A 234 -2.67 -4.59 -2.15
N LEU A 235 -1.62 -4.71 -2.94
CA LEU A 235 -1.02 -6.00 -3.27
C LEU A 235 0.50 -5.90 -3.17
N ARG A 236 1.09 -6.67 -2.26
CA ARG A 236 2.52 -6.71 -2.03
C ARG A 236 3.13 -7.86 -2.80
N VAL A 237 4.19 -7.56 -3.51
CA VAL A 237 4.92 -8.56 -4.28
C VAL A 237 6.43 -8.40 -4.09
N ALA A 238 7.13 -9.49 -4.28
CA ALA A 238 8.57 -9.58 -4.14
C ALA A 238 9.21 -10.11 -5.42
N LYS A 239 10.40 -9.60 -5.72
CA LYS A 239 11.27 -10.11 -6.76
C LYS A 239 11.78 -11.52 -6.41
N GLU A 240 12.18 -12.29 -7.41
CA GLU A 240 12.63 -13.69 -7.27
C GLU A 240 13.84 -13.90 -6.34
N ASP A 241 14.64 -12.89 -6.10
CA ASP A 241 15.83 -12.92 -5.24
C ASP A 241 15.56 -12.53 -3.77
N THR A 242 14.31 -12.22 -3.43
CA THR A 242 13.91 -11.88 -2.07
C THR A 242 14.04 -13.09 -1.14
N LYS A 243 14.64 -12.86 0.03
CA LYS A 243 14.87 -13.86 1.08
C LYS A 243 13.87 -13.68 2.23
N ILE A 244 13.55 -14.78 2.90
CA ILE A 244 12.74 -14.86 4.12
C ILE A 244 13.64 -15.32 5.26
#